data_21e3bb20fb414c4d91906a3c9c7217dd
#
_entry.id   21e3bb20fb414c4d91906a3c9c7217dd
#
_cell.length_a   1.000
_cell.length_b   1.000
_cell.length_c   1.000
_cell.angle_alpha   90.00
_cell.angle_beta   90.00
_cell.angle_gamma   90.00
#
_symmetry.space_group_name_H-M   'P 1'
#
loop_
_entity.id
_entity.type
_entity.pdbx_description
1 polymer ?
#
loop_
_entity_poly.entity_id
_entity_poly.type
_entity_poly.pdbx_seq_one_letter_code
_entity_poly.pdbx_strand_id
1 'polypeptide(L)'
;GALMALYLILAVICRVQPRFLQAAAGSSPSKGLLWLLWLLGAAGIWLINQVYTDDTWTYYLAYILQLQPTRVPMYVIYFFLGAYAYRQRWFTEAGYIPSCRRWVPAFLVLSAVYVWMKIGLAAQLDPAAFTAVNALLHSLFCLVAVFTLLSVFQRFFSGTGRHWAELAMLSYPIYFAHQNIVQEMAWLVRPLETNAFVKYFIVCGASLVLCYLVSRYFLIYLAPFRTGQRKK
;
A
#
# COMPACT_ATOMS: atom_id res chain seq x y z
N GLY A 1 3.28 5.36 -12.53
CA GLY A 1 2.36 6.41 -12.98
C GLY A 1 1.81 7.26 -11.85
N ALA A 2 0.77 6.80 -11.13
CA ALA A 2 0.06 7.62 -10.12
C ALA A 2 0.96 8.14 -9.00
N LEU A 3 1.86 7.31 -8.49
CA LEU A 3 2.78 7.72 -7.42
C LEU A 3 3.72 8.84 -7.86
N MET A 4 4.21 8.80 -9.10
CA MET A 4 5.05 9.87 -9.65
C MET A 4 4.29 11.20 -9.76
N ALA A 5 3.03 11.17 -10.17
CA ALA A 5 2.18 12.36 -10.20
C ALA A 5 2.01 12.96 -8.79
N LEU A 6 1.79 12.12 -7.77
CA LEU A 6 1.69 12.57 -6.38
C LEU A 6 3.01 13.16 -5.86
N TYR A 7 4.15 12.62 -6.23
CA TYR A 7 5.45 13.21 -5.89
C TYR A 7 5.67 14.56 -6.56
N LEU A 8 5.25 14.73 -7.82
CA LEU A 8 5.33 16.04 -8.50
C LEU A 8 4.42 17.06 -7.81
N ILE A 9 3.21 16.67 -7.44
CA ILE A 9 2.30 17.53 -6.67
C ILE A 9 2.94 17.93 -5.34
N LEU A 10 3.51 16.97 -4.60
CA LEU A 10 4.20 17.26 -3.35
C LEU A 10 5.39 18.20 -3.56
N ALA A 11 6.17 18.00 -4.61
CA ALA A 11 7.31 18.87 -4.93
C ALA A 11 6.85 20.32 -5.21
N VAL A 12 5.74 20.50 -5.94
CA VAL A 12 5.14 21.81 -6.16
C VAL A 12 4.66 22.43 -4.84
N ILE A 13 3.96 21.65 -4.00
CA ILE A 13 3.52 22.12 -2.66
C ILE A 13 4.72 22.58 -1.83
N CYS A 14 5.80 21.79 -1.78
CA CYS A 14 7.01 22.14 -1.02
C CYS A 14 7.72 23.37 -1.59
N ARG A 15 7.64 23.60 -2.90
CA ARG A 15 8.20 24.81 -3.53
C ARG A 15 7.40 26.06 -3.18
N VAL A 16 6.07 25.97 -3.16
CA VAL A 16 5.17 27.08 -2.80
C VAL A 16 5.18 27.32 -1.28
N GLN A 17 5.24 26.25 -0.51
CA GLN A 17 5.21 26.29 0.95
C GLN A 17 6.39 25.49 1.55
N PRO A 18 7.61 26.06 1.62
CA PRO A 18 8.82 25.35 2.06
C PRO A 18 8.73 24.75 3.46
N ARG A 19 7.82 25.28 4.28
CA ARG A 19 7.57 24.78 5.65
C ARG A 19 6.66 23.55 5.71
N PHE A 20 6.08 23.12 4.58
CA PHE A 20 5.10 22.02 4.56
C PHE A 20 5.64 20.71 5.16
N LEU A 21 6.89 20.34 4.85
CA LEU A 21 7.56 19.14 5.38
C LEU A 21 8.49 19.42 6.56
N GLN A 22 8.54 20.65 7.08
CA GLN A 22 9.37 20.92 8.26
C GLN A 22 8.87 20.11 9.45
N ALA A 23 9.82 19.46 10.13
CA ALA A 23 9.53 18.61 11.27
C ALA A 23 8.80 19.41 12.37
N ALA A 24 7.64 18.90 12.76
CA ALA A 24 6.87 19.38 13.90
C ALA A 24 7.20 18.56 15.16
N ALA A 25 6.74 19.01 16.31
CA ALA A 25 6.78 18.21 17.52
C ALA A 25 6.00 16.91 17.29
N GLY A 26 6.64 15.75 17.55
CA GLY A 26 6.06 14.43 17.29
C GLY A 26 4.74 14.23 18.04
N SER A 27 3.61 14.35 17.35
CA SER A 27 2.29 14.14 17.91
C SER A 27 1.65 12.85 17.39
N SER A 28 0.93 12.17 18.28
CA SER A 28 0.09 11.03 17.88
C SER A 28 -1.05 11.51 16.97
N PRO A 29 -1.53 10.67 16.03
CA PRO A 29 -2.68 11.01 15.21
C PRO A 29 -3.90 11.23 16.12
N SER A 30 -4.58 12.35 15.94
CA SER A 30 -5.81 12.62 16.67
C SER A 30 -6.93 11.65 16.19
N LYS A 31 -7.86 11.33 17.08
CA LYS A 31 -9.03 10.51 16.69
C LYS A 31 -9.79 11.19 15.55
N GLY A 32 -9.92 12.52 15.57
CA GLY A 32 -10.56 13.30 14.51
C GLY A 32 -9.88 13.12 13.15
N LEU A 33 -8.54 13.09 13.10
CA LEU A 33 -7.81 12.79 11.86
C LEU A 33 -8.13 11.39 11.33
N LEU A 34 -8.16 10.38 12.20
CA LEU A 34 -8.48 9.01 11.78
C LEU A 34 -9.91 8.90 11.22
N TRP A 35 -10.89 9.53 11.87
CA TRP A 35 -12.26 9.61 11.38
C TRP A 35 -12.35 10.34 10.04
N LEU A 36 -11.65 11.47 9.91
CA LEU A 36 -11.60 12.24 8.67
C LEU A 36 -11.04 11.42 7.51
N LEU A 37 -9.91 10.74 7.71
CA LEU A 37 -9.28 9.91 6.68
C LEU A 37 -10.20 8.76 6.26
N TRP A 38 -10.84 8.10 7.22
CA TRP A 38 -11.80 7.04 6.94
C TRP A 38 -12.98 7.54 6.11
N LEU A 39 -13.65 8.62 6.55
CA LEU A 39 -14.84 9.15 5.88
C LEU A 39 -14.51 9.74 4.51
N LEU A 40 -13.39 10.46 4.37
CA LEU A 40 -12.95 10.96 3.05
C LEU A 40 -12.62 9.81 2.10
N GLY A 41 -11.97 8.75 2.59
CA GLY A 41 -11.70 7.57 1.78
C GLY A 41 -12.98 6.87 1.34
N ALA A 42 -13.92 6.67 2.26
CA ALA A 42 -15.21 6.06 1.97
C ALA A 42 -16.03 6.90 0.98
N ALA A 43 -16.12 8.21 1.20
CA ALA A 43 -16.84 9.12 0.31
C ALA A 43 -16.20 9.14 -1.10
N GLY A 44 -14.87 9.19 -1.18
CA GLY A 44 -14.15 9.16 -2.46
C GLY A 44 -14.38 7.86 -3.23
N ILE A 45 -14.31 6.70 -2.57
CA ILE A 45 -14.61 5.40 -3.19
C ILE A 45 -16.06 5.36 -3.64
N TRP A 46 -17.00 5.75 -2.77
CA TRP A 46 -18.42 5.72 -3.09
C TRP A 46 -18.78 6.62 -4.28
N LEU A 47 -18.27 7.85 -4.33
CA LEU A 47 -18.48 8.77 -5.43
C LEU A 47 -17.95 8.23 -6.76
N ILE A 48 -16.74 7.66 -6.76
CA ILE A 48 -16.17 7.11 -7.99
C ILE A 48 -16.90 5.85 -8.42
N ASN A 49 -17.42 5.05 -7.48
CA ASN A 49 -18.22 3.87 -7.77
C ASN A 49 -19.59 4.19 -8.42
N GLN A 50 -20.02 5.46 -8.44
CA GLN A 50 -21.21 5.86 -9.23
C GLN A 50 -20.94 5.82 -10.74
N VAL A 51 -19.64 5.89 -11.14
CA VAL A 51 -19.25 5.94 -12.57
C VAL A 51 -18.46 4.71 -12.98
N TYR A 52 -17.62 4.19 -12.09
CA TYR A 52 -16.73 3.06 -12.35
C TYR A 52 -16.98 1.92 -11.36
N THR A 53 -16.95 0.69 -11.83
CA THR A 53 -16.98 -0.48 -10.94
C THR A 53 -15.60 -0.71 -10.29
N ASP A 54 -15.56 -1.46 -9.19
CA ASP A 54 -14.31 -1.77 -8.48
C ASP A 54 -13.27 -2.48 -9.36
N ASP A 55 -13.72 -3.20 -10.39
CA ASP A 55 -12.85 -3.97 -11.29
C ASP A 55 -12.45 -3.20 -12.56
N THR A 56 -12.90 -1.94 -12.71
CA THR A 56 -12.60 -1.14 -13.88
C THR A 56 -11.15 -0.68 -13.87
N TRP A 57 -10.39 -1.06 -14.90
CA TRP A 57 -9.06 -0.57 -15.17
C TRP A 57 -9.08 0.48 -16.28
N THR A 58 -8.46 1.61 -16.04
CA THR A 58 -8.31 2.66 -17.04
C THR A 58 -6.85 2.81 -17.45
N TYR A 59 -6.65 3.02 -18.74
CA TYR A 59 -5.34 3.11 -19.37
C TYR A 59 -5.18 4.47 -20.02
N TYR A 60 -4.17 5.21 -19.64
CA TYR A 60 -3.86 6.54 -20.16
C TYR A 60 -2.44 6.57 -20.72
N LEU A 61 -2.16 7.54 -21.61
CA LEU A 61 -0.84 7.76 -22.19
C LEU A 61 -0.23 6.49 -22.79
N ALA A 62 -0.95 5.86 -23.72
CA ALA A 62 -0.51 4.63 -24.40
C ALA A 62 -0.09 3.52 -23.40
N TYR A 63 -0.92 3.26 -22.40
CA TYR A 63 -0.70 2.23 -21.36
C TYR A 63 0.42 2.53 -20.34
N ILE A 64 1.07 3.69 -20.40
CA ILE A 64 2.08 4.09 -19.42
C ILE A 64 1.45 4.31 -18.03
N LEU A 65 0.25 4.87 -17.99
CA LEU A 65 -0.51 5.09 -16.77
C LEU A 65 -1.71 4.14 -16.72
N GLN A 66 -1.58 3.08 -15.95
CA GLN A 66 -2.64 2.14 -15.65
C GLN A 66 -3.09 2.35 -14.19
N LEU A 67 -4.36 2.55 -13.97
CA LEU A 67 -4.91 2.72 -12.62
C LEU A 67 -6.37 2.24 -12.53
N GLN A 68 -6.76 1.89 -11.31
CA GLN A 68 -8.16 1.68 -10.95
C GLN A 68 -8.71 2.99 -10.38
N PRO A 69 -9.68 3.64 -11.03
CA PRO A 69 -10.22 4.93 -10.56
C PRO A 69 -10.72 4.88 -9.12
N THR A 70 -11.39 3.79 -8.74
CA THR A 70 -11.93 3.58 -7.40
C THR A 70 -10.86 3.56 -6.29
N ARG A 71 -9.58 3.30 -6.64
CA ARG A 71 -8.45 3.29 -5.70
C ARG A 71 -7.74 4.63 -5.58
N VAL A 72 -7.97 5.56 -6.51
CA VAL A 72 -7.29 6.87 -6.53
C VAL A 72 -7.45 7.64 -5.23
N PRO A 73 -8.65 7.74 -4.60
CA PRO A 73 -8.81 8.44 -3.33
C PRO A 73 -7.88 7.88 -2.24
N MET A 74 -7.73 6.55 -2.18
CA MET A 74 -6.87 5.90 -1.20
C MET A 74 -5.40 6.19 -1.46
N TYR A 75 -4.95 6.19 -2.73
CA TYR A 75 -3.57 6.56 -3.07
C TYR A 75 -3.24 7.98 -2.61
N VAL A 76 -4.15 8.93 -2.87
CA VAL A 76 -3.97 10.32 -2.44
C VAL A 76 -3.94 10.44 -0.93
N ILE A 77 -4.92 9.85 -0.23
CA ILE A 77 -5.03 9.92 1.23
C ILE A 77 -3.79 9.32 1.91
N TYR A 78 -3.37 8.12 1.51
CA TYR A 78 -2.22 7.46 2.15
C TYR A 78 -0.89 8.10 1.77
N PHE A 79 -0.76 8.67 0.59
CA PHE A 79 0.42 9.44 0.22
C PHE A 79 0.58 10.67 1.13
N PHE A 80 -0.48 11.45 1.31
CA PHE A 80 -0.42 12.63 2.19
C PHE A 80 -0.39 12.27 3.67
N LEU A 81 -0.98 11.15 4.08
CA LEU A 81 -0.79 10.60 5.43
C LEU A 81 0.69 10.24 5.67
N GLY A 82 1.37 9.66 4.68
CA GLY A 82 2.82 9.41 4.74
C GLY A 82 3.64 10.70 4.89
N ALA A 83 3.32 11.74 4.12
CA ALA A 83 3.94 13.06 4.25
C ALA A 83 3.69 13.70 5.64
N TYR A 84 2.47 13.57 6.16
CA TYR A 84 2.11 14.00 7.52
C TYR A 84 2.88 13.21 8.59
N ALA A 85 2.94 11.88 8.45
CA ALA A 85 3.69 11.02 9.36
C ALA A 85 5.19 11.37 9.40
N TYR A 86 5.77 11.66 8.22
CA TYR A 86 7.14 12.15 8.12
C TYR A 86 7.33 13.48 8.86
N ARG A 87 6.45 14.45 8.63
CA ARG A 87 6.47 15.76 9.32
C ARG A 87 6.36 15.61 10.84
N GLN A 88 5.51 14.71 11.32
CA GLN A 88 5.29 14.44 12.75
C GLN A 88 6.34 13.48 13.35
N ARG A 89 7.36 13.11 12.58
CA ARG A 89 8.42 12.18 13.03
C ARG A 89 7.86 10.87 13.58
N TRP A 90 6.75 10.37 13.04
CA TRP A 90 6.26 9.06 13.41
C TRP A 90 7.35 8.02 13.14
N PHE A 91 7.31 6.92 13.87
CA PHE A 91 8.27 5.82 13.70
C PHE A 91 9.73 6.16 14.05
N THR A 92 9.95 7.27 14.75
CA THR A 92 11.21 7.58 15.43
C THR A 92 11.06 7.38 16.93
N GLU A 93 12.16 7.33 17.66
CA GLU A 93 12.15 7.18 19.13
C GLU A 93 11.31 8.26 19.84
N ALA A 94 11.27 9.47 19.29
CA ALA A 94 10.52 10.61 19.84
C ALA A 94 9.08 10.71 19.27
N GLY A 95 8.67 9.83 18.34
CA GLY A 95 7.42 9.93 17.62
C GLY A 95 6.36 8.91 18.03
N TYR A 96 5.24 8.93 17.31
CA TYR A 96 4.14 8.00 17.53
C TYR A 96 4.47 6.61 16.96
N ILE A 97 4.31 5.60 17.81
CA ILE A 97 4.43 4.18 17.43
C ILE A 97 3.06 3.51 17.67
N PRO A 98 2.41 2.98 16.60
CA PRO A 98 1.13 2.31 16.77
C PRO A 98 1.26 1.02 17.58
N SER A 99 0.30 0.74 18.45
CA SER A 99 0.33 -0.40 19.35
C SER A 99 -0.23 -1.67 18.70
N CYS A 100 0.57 -2.75 18.60
CA CYS A 100 0.12 -4.06 18.12
C CYS A 100 -1.08 -4.58 18.90
N ARG A 101 -1.15 -4.35 20.22
CA ARG A 101 -2.26 -4.84 21.06
C ARG A 101 -3.62 -4.29 20.66
N ARG A 102 -3.66 -3.11 20.03
CA ARG A 102 -4.91 -2.47 19.57
C ARG A 102 -5.19 -2.78 18.10
N TRP A 103 -4.19 -2.63 17.25
CA TRP A 103 -4.37 -2.67 15.81
C TRP A 103 -4.48 -4.09 15.25
N VAL A 104 -3.73 -5.07 15.79
CA VAL A 104 -3.80 -6.46 15.31
C VAL A 104 -5.17 -7.10 15.56
N PRO A 105 -5.76 -7.06 16.77
CA PRO A 105 -7.12 -7.57 16.97
C PRO A 105 -8.16 -6.85 16.12
N ALA A 106 -8.08 -5.52 16.01
CA ALA A 106 -8.98 -4.74 15.18
C ALA A 106 -8.91 -5.16 13.70
N PHE A 107 -7.70 -5.42 13.20
CA PHE A 107 -7.48 -5.92 11.84
C PHE A 107 -8.09 -7.32 11.63
N LEU A 108 -7.88 -8.23 12.55
CA LEU A 108 -8.42 -9.59 12.43
C LEU A 108 -9.95 -9.61 12.42
N VAL A 109 -10.57 -8.86 13.35
CA VAL A 109 -12.04 -8.73 13.39
C VAL A 109 -12.57 -8.08 12.12
N LEU A 110 -11.96 -6.97 11.70
CA LEU A 110 -12.40 -6.25 10.51
C LEU A 110 -12.17 -7.06 9.23
N SER A 111 -11.10 -7.87 9.16
CA SER A 111 -10.87 -8.80 8.05
C SER A 111 -11.99 -9.83 7.94
N ALA A 112 -12.39 -10.43 9.06
CA ALA A 112 -13.49 -11.39 9.09
C ALA A 112 -14.82 -10.74 8.65
N VAL A 113 -15.12 -9.54 9.15
CA VAL A 113 -16.30 -8.76 8.75
C VAL A 113 -16.28 -8.41 7.27
N TYR A 114 -15.12 -7.97 6.76
CA TYR A 114 -14.96 -7.59 5.35
C TYR A 114 -15.15 -8.80 4.42
N VAL A 115 -14.55 -9.94 4.74
CA VAL A 115 -14.72 -11.19 3.98
C VAL A 115 -16.17 -11.66 4.02
N TRP A 116 -16.79 -11.66 5.22
CA TRP A 116 -18.19 -12.02 5.36
C TRP A 116 -19.12 -11.13 4.54
N MET A 117 -18.89 -9.82 4.53
CA MET A 117 -19.65 -8.87 3.72
C MET A 117 -19.50 -9.18 2.22
N LYS A 118 -18.27 -9.45 1.75
CA LYS A 118 -18.01 -9.75 0.33
C LYS A 118 -18.62 -11.07 -0.15
N ILE A 119 -18.65 -12.10 0.70
CA ILE A 119 -19.10 -13.44 0.32
C ILE A 119 -20.57 -13.67 0.73
N GLY A 120 -20.95 -13.25 1.93
CA GLY A 120 -22.26 -13.56 2.51
C GLY A 120 -23.34 -12.52 2.22
N LEU A 121 -23.02 -11.23 2.25
CA LEU A 121 -24.00 -10.15 2.13
C LEU A 121 -24.15 -9.60 0.71
N ALA A 122 -23.18 -9.81 -0.16
CA ALA A 122 -23.18 -9.24 -1.50
C ALA A 122 -24.43 -9.59 -2.33
N ALA A 123 -24.95 -10.81 -2.16
CA ALA A 123 -26.14 -11.27 -2.87
C ALA A 123 -27.48 -10.87 -2.20
N GLN A 124 -27.42 -10.34 -0.97
CA GLN A 124 -28.63 -10.04 -0.17
C GLN A 124 -28.95 -8.54 -0.09
N LEU A 125 -27.96 -7.68 -0.36
CA LEU A 125 -28.13 -6.24 -0.32
C LEU A 125 -28.50 -5.67 -1.68
N ASP A 126 -29.29 -4.62 -1.66
CA ASP A 126 -29.48 -3.76 -2.83
C ASP A 126 -28.12 -3.23 -3.33
N PRO A 127 -27.88 -3.16 -4.66
CA PRO A 127 -26.59 -2.74 -5.23
C PRO A 127 -26.09 -1.38 -4.72
N ALA A 128 -27.00 -0.41 -4.52
CA ALA A 128 -26.62 0.91 -4.01
C ALA A 128 -26.20 0.84 -2.53
N ALA A 129 -26.96 0.09 -1.71
CA ALA A 129 -26.61 -0.15 -0.31
C ALA A 129 -25.30 -0.93 -0.17
N PHE A 130 -25.10 -1.96 -1.01
CA PHE A 130 -23.85 -2.71 -1.03
C PHE A 130 -22.66 -1.82 -1.35
N THR A 131 -22.78 -0.95 -2.36
CA THR A 131 -21.71 -0.03 -2.76
C THR A 131 -21.34 0.93 -1.63
N ALA A 132 -22.31 1.47 -0.91
CA ALA A 132 -22.07 2.36 0.22
C ALA A 132 -21.39 1.63 1.40
N VAL A 133 -21.91 0.46 1.79
CA VAL A 133 -21.33 -0.36 2.87
C VAL A 133 -19.93 -0.82 2.49
N ASN A 134 -19.72 -1.25 1.24
CA ASN A 134 -18.41 -1.65 0.75
C ASN A 134 -17.40 -0.51 0.81
N ALA A 135 -17.77 0.71 0.42
CA ALA A 135 -16.89 1.87 0.48
C ALA A 135 -16.46 2.19 1.92
N LEU A 136 -17.42 2.16 2.87
CA LEU A 136 -17.16 2.38 4.29
C LEU A 136 -16.22 1.31 4.88
N LEU A 137 -16.53 0.03 4.66
CA LEU A 137 -15.74 -1.07 5.18
C LEU A 137 -14.37 -1.16 4.52
N HIS A 138 -14.28 -0.94 3.21
CA HIS A 138 -13.01 -0.98 2.49
C HIS A 138 -12.07 0.13 2.97
N SER A 139 -12.56 1.37 3.09
CA SER A 139 -11.76 2.49 3.60
C SER A 139 -11.29 2.24 5.04
N LEU A 140 -12.17 1.73 5.91
CA LEU A 140 -11.80 1.38 7.29
C LEU A 140 -10.78 0.24 7.33
N PHE A 141 -10.98 -0.80 6.52
CA PHE A 141 -10.07 -1.93 6.41
C PHE A 141 -8.65 -1.47 5.99
N CYS A 142 -8.55 -0.63 4.97
CA CYS A 142 -7.27 -0.08 4.53
C CYS A 142 -6.58 0.74 5.63
N LEU A 143 -7.34 1.58 6.35
CA LEU A 143 -6.79 2.38 7.46
C LEU A 143 -6.24 1.48 8.57
N VAL A 144 -7.04 0.52 9.03
CA VAL A 144 -6.64 -0.42 10.07
C VAL A 144 -5.47 -1.29 9.62
N ALA A 145 -5.48 -1.76 8.37
CA ALA A 145 -4.39 -2.56 7.79
C ALA A 145 -3.06 -1.81 7.78
N VAL A 146 -3.04 -0.54 7.36
CA VAL A 146 -1.83 0.29 7.36
C VAL A 146 -1.26 0.44 8.77
N PHE A 147 -2.08 0.81 9.76
CA PHE A 147 -1.59 0.95 11.14
C PHE A 147 -1.17 -0.39 11.76
N THR A 148 -1.85 -1.48 11.40
CA THR A 148 -1.46 -2.84 11.83
C THR A 148 -0.11 -3.22 11.27
N LEU A 149 0.08 -3.12 9.95
CA LEU A 149 1.36 -3.42 9.31
C LEU A 149 2.49 -2.59 9.91
N LEU A 150 2.29 -1.28 10.05
CA LEU A 150 3.29 -0.40 10.65
C LEU A 150 3.62 -0.83 12.10
N SER A 151 2.62 -1.20 12.91
CA SER A 151 2.84 -1.65 14.29
C SER A 151 3.62 -2.97 14.36
N VAL A 152 3.30 -3.92 13.47
CA VAL A 152 3.96 -5.22 13.40
C VAL A 152 5.40 -5.06 12.91
N PHE A 153 5.60 -4.30 11.82
CA PHE A 153 6.95 -4.08 11.28
C PHE A 153 7.85 -3.38 12.29
N GLN A 154 7.37 -2.36 12.97
CA GLN A 154 8.17 -1.68 13.99
C GLN A 154 8.50 -2.57 15.18
N ARG A 155 7.58 -3.44 15.59
CA ARG A 155 7.81 -4.30 16.75
C ARG A 155 8.74 -5.46 16.45
N PHE A 156 8.60 -6.11 15.28
CA PHE A 156 9.26 -7.36 14.97
C PHE A 156 10.39 -7.24 13.95
N PHE A 157 10.38 -6.17 13.14
CA PHE A 157 11.27 -6.00 11.98
C PHE A 157 12.09 -4.70 12.01
N SER A 158 12.12 -3.99 13.14
CA SER A 158 12.90 -2.74 13.31
C SER A 158 14.40 -2.97 13.54
N GLY A 159 14.86 -4.21 13.47
CA GLY A 159 16.28 -4.54 13.64
C GLY A 159 17.18 -3.86 12.61
N THR A 160 18.35 -3.39 13.04
CA THR A 160 19.37 -2.74 12.18
C THR A 160 20.34 -3.73 11.56
N GLY A 161 19.99 -5.01 11.51
CA GLY A 161 20.86 -6.06 10.95
C GLY A 161 21.13 -5.88 9.47
N ARG A 162 22.31 -6.36 9.01
CA ARG A 162 22.78 -6.27 7.61
C ARG A 162 21.72 -6.75 6.60
N HIS A 163 21.00 -7.82 6.91
CA HIS A 163 19.96 -8.37 6.02
C HIS A 163 18.75 -7.42 5.86
N TRP A 164 18.34 -6.74 6.94
CA TRP A 164 17.25 -5.76 6.88
C TRP A 164 17.64 -4.51 6.11
N ALA A 165 18.87 -4.04 6.28
CA ALA A 165 19.39 -2.93 5.49
C ALA A 165 19.47 -3.27 4.00
N GLU A 166 19.88 -4.50 3.67
CA GLU A 166 19.91 -4.99 2.30
C GLU A 166 18.49 -5.08 1.69
N LEU A 167 17.53 -5.68 2.40
CA LEU A 167 16.15 -5.75 1.94
C LEU A 167 15.51 -4.37 1.77
N ALA A 168 15.79 -3.43 2.67
CA ALA A 168 15.33 -2.05 2.54
C ALA A 168 15.89 -1.38 1.28
N MET A 169 17.16 -1.58 0.98
CA MET A 169 17.81 -1.07 -0.24
C MET A 169 17.22 -1.71 -1.51
N LEU A 170 16.88 -2.99 -1.45
CA LEU A 170 16.30 -3.74 -2.57
C LEU A 170 14.78 -3.54 -2.72
N SER A 171 14.10 -2.92 -1.75
CA SER A 171 12.64 -2.80 -1.74
C SER A 171 12.08 -2.12 -2.99
N TYR A 172 12.71 -1.06 -3.48
CA TYR A 172 12.28 -0.36 -4.68
C TYR A 172 12.53 -1.15 -5.98
N PRO A 173 13.72 -1.73 -6.22
CA PRO A 173 13.93 -2.68 -7.32
C PRO A 173 12.95 -3.86 -7.31
N ILE A 174 12.71 -4.48 -6.14
CA ILE A 174 11.74 -5.57 -5.98
C ILE A 174 10.33 -5.10 -6.36
N TYR A 175 9.91 -3.94 -5.85
CA TYR A 175 8.63 -3.35 -6.19
C TYR A 175 8.47 -3.11 -7.70
N PHE A 176 9.53 -2.68 -8.37
CA PHE A 176 9.52 -2.46 -9.82
C PHE A 176 9.39 -3.77 -10.61
N ALA A 177 10.10 -4.82 -10.20
CA ALA A 177 10.16 -6.07 -10.94
C ALA A 177 9.01 -7.05 -10.63
N HIS A 178 8.42 -6.98 -9.43
CA HIS A 178 7.53 -8.03 -8.91
C HIS A 178 6.32 -8.29 -9.80
N GLN A 179 5.72 -7.27 -10.39
CA GLN A 179 4.50 -7.43 -11.18
C GLN A 179 4.75 -8.31 -12.41
N ASN A 180 5.81 -8.03 -13.15
CA ASN A 180 6.18 -8.81 -14.33
C ASN A 180 6.58 -10.24 -13.95
N ILE A 181 7.42 -10.39 -12.91
CA ILE A 181 7.88 -11.70 -12.45
C ILE A 181 6.71 -12.57 -11.98
N VAL A 182 5.76 -12.00 -11.22
CA VAL A 182 4.57 -12.75 -10.77
C VAL A 182 3.70 -13.19 -11.94
N GLN A 183 3.51 -12.33 -12.94
CA GLN A 183 2.73 -12.66 -14.14
C GLN A 183 3.39 -13.80 -14.93
N GLU A 184 4.70 -13.72 -15.16
CA GLU A 184 5.45 -14.77 -15.86
C GLU A 184 5.43 -16.09 -15.08
N MET A 185 5.62 -16.06 -13.75
CA MET A 185 5.52 -17.25 -12.93
C MET A 185 4.11 -17.85 -12.93
N ALA A 186 3.07 -17.03 -12.87
CA ALA A 186 1.69 -17.49 -12.95
C ALA A 186 1.40 -18.15 -14.30
N TRP A 187 1.93 -17.60 -15.40
CA TRP A 187 1.81 -18.17 -16.74
C TRP A 187 2.53 -19.52 -16.85
N LEU A 188 3.76 -19.63 -16.35
CA LEU A 188 4.55 -20.86 -16.35
C LEU A 188 3.90 -21.99 -15.53
N VAL A 189 3.25 -21.65 -14.43
CA VAL A 189 2.59 -22.63 -13.54
C VAL A 189 1.18 -22.99 -14.01
N ARG A 190 0.62 -22.23 -14.97
CA ARG A 190 -0.73 -22.44 -15.50
C ARG A 190 -0.99 -23.88 -16.00
N PRO A 191 -0.11 -24.52 -16.80
CA PRO A 191 -0.36 -25.85 -17.33
C PRO A 191 -0.24 -27.00 -16.30
N LEU A 192 0.28 -26.74 -15.11
CA LEU A 192 0.40 -27.78 -14.08
C LEU A 192 -1.00 -28.23 -13.63
N GLU A 193 -1.27 -29.52 -13.72
CA GLU A 193 -2.51 -30.13 -13.23
C GLU A 193 -2.44 -30.35 -11.71
N THR A 194 -2.58 -29.28 -10.94
CA THR A 194 -2.52 -29.33 -9.47
C THR A 194 -3.50 -28.35 -8.85
N ASN A 195 -3.68 -28.47 -7.51
CA ASN A 195 -4.59 -27.63 -6.74
C ASN A 195 -4.19 -26.12 -6.82
N ALA A 196 -5.17 -25.24 -6.89
CA ALA A 196 -4.98 -23.79 -6.92
C ALA A 196 -4.11 -23.25 -5.77
N PHE A 197 -4.24 -23.82 -4.56
CA PHE A 197 -3.40 -23.44 -3.43
C PHE A 197 -1.92 -23.79 -3.64
N VAL A 198 -1.64 -24.96 -4.22
CA VAL A 198 -0.27 -25.39 -4.54
C VAL A 198 0.33 -24.45 -5.59
N LYS A 199 -0.43 -24.14 -6.66
CA LYS A 199 0.00 -23.16 -7.68
C LYS A 199 0.31 -21.80 -7.04
N TYR A 200 -0.56 -21.33 -6.15
CA TYR A 200 -0.38 -20.06 -5.45
C TYR A 200 0.93 -20.03 -4.67
N PHE A 201 1.22 -21.08 -3.86
CA PHE A 201 2.47 -21.13 -3.09
C PHE A 201 3.72 -21.23 -3.96
N ILE A 202 3.65 -21.99 -5.08
CA ILE A 202 4.75 -22.06 -6.03
C ILE A 202 5.01 -20.70 -6.65
N VAL A 203 3.96 -20.02 -7.16
CA VAL A 203 4.09 -18.69 -7.76
C VAL A 203 4.64 -17.67 -6.75
N CYS A 204 4.08 -17.62 -5.53
CA CYS A 204 4.55 -16.72 -4.50
C CYS A 204 6.01 -16.97 -4.10
N GLY A 205 6.37 -18.22 -3.82
CA GLY A 205 7.73 -18.59 -3.40
C GLY A 205 8.76 -18.33 -4.51
N ALA A 206 8.49 -18.80 -5.72
CA ALA A 206 9.38 -18.58 -6.87
C ALA A 206 9.51 -17.09 -7.20
N SER A 207 8.41 -16.33 -7.19
CA SER A 207 8.46 -14.89 -7.46
C SER A 207 9.24 -14.13 -6.41
N LEU A 208 9.12 -14.46 -5.13
CA LEU A 208 9.91 -13.82 -4.06
C LEU A 208 11.41 -14.03 -4.27
N VAL A 209 11.81 -15.27 -4.55
CA VAL A 209 13.22 -15.60 -4.79
C VAL A 209 13.74 -14.90 -6.05
N LEU A 210 13.01 -14.97 -7.15
CA LEU A 210 13.40 -14.31 -8.41
C LEU A 210 13.44 -12.80 -8.30
N CYS A 211 12.46 -12.17 -7.65
CA CYS A 211 12.46 -10.72 -7.40
C CYS A 211 13.71 -10.31 -6.60
N TYR A 212 14.06 -11.06 -5.56
CA TYR A 212 15.27 -10.81 -4.79
C TYR A 212 16.54 -10.95 -5.63
N LEU A 213 16.69 -12.07 -6.38
CA LEU A 213 17.88 -12.32 -7.20
C LEU A 213 18.03 -11.29 -8.32
N VAL A 214 16.95 -11.01 -9.07
CA VAL A 214 16.96 -10.01 -10.15
C VAL A 214 17.27 -8.61 -9.59
N SER A 215 16.68 -8.26 -8.46
CA SER A 215 16.92 -6.95 -7.83
C SER A 215 18.37 -6.82 -7.33
N ARG A 216 18.90 -7.85 -6.68
CA ARG A 216 20.24 -7.84 -6.09
C ARG A 216 21.34 -7.88 -7.12
N TYR A 217 21.21 -8.73 -8.15
CA TYR A 217 22.30 -9.00 -9.09
C TYR A 217 22.20 -8.24 -10.40
N PHE A 218 21.02 -7.65 -10.68
CA PHE A 218 20.81 -6.94 -11.94
C PHE A 218 20.32 -5.50 -11.73
N LEU A 219 19.12 -5.32 -11.15
CA LEU A 219 18.48 -4.01 -11.11
C LEU A 219 19.22 -2.96 -10.29
N ILE A 220 19.85 -3.36 -9.17
CA ILE A 220 20.59 -2.44 -8.30
C ILE A 220 21.74 -1.70 -9.02
N TYR A 221 22.27 -2.28 -10.11
CA TYR A 221 23.33 -1.68 -10.90
C TYR A 221 22.84 -0.73 -11.98
N LEU A 222 21.54 -0.73 -12.28
CA LEU A 222 20.97 0.20 -13.25
C LEU A 222 20.85 1.61 -12.63
N ALA A 223 21.07 2.63 -13.47
CA ALA A 223 21.12 4.03 -13.03
C ALA A 223 19.94 4.49 -12.15
N PRO A 224 18.66 4.14 -12.42
CA PRO A 224 17.52 4.56 -11.59
C PRO A 224 17.54 3.97 -10.18
N PHE A 225 18.21 2.83 -9.97
CA PHE A 225 18.23 2.09 -8.70
C PHE A 225 19.54 2.27 -7.92
N ARG A 226 20.50 2.98 -8.48
CA ARG A 226 21.85 3.19 -7.91
C ARG A 226 21.87 4.22 -6.76
N THR A 227 20.80 4.24 -5.94
CA THR A 227 20.71 5.14 -4.80
C THR A 227 21.52 4.60 -3.64
N GLY A 228 22.61 5.28 -3.29
CA GLY A 228 23.30 5.08 -2.01
C GLY A 228 24.70 4.48 -2.03
N GLN A 229 25.23 4.04 -3.16
CA GLN A 229 26.66 3.70 -3.25
C GLN A 229 27.53 4.94 -3.54
N ARG A 230 27.30 6.06 -2.84
CA ARG A 230 28.37 7.06 -2.73
C ARG A 230 29.40 6.49 -1.77
N LYS A 231 30.56 6.22 -2.32
CA LYS A 231 31.78 5.75 -1.68
C LYS A 231 31.92 6.33 -0.26
N LYS A 232 32.09 5.45 0.72
CA LYS A 232 32.92 5.75 1.88
C LYS A 232 34.37 5.58 1.48
#